data_a2c14082f1cc6967cc5cadffa43f0663
#
_entry.id   a2c14082f1cc6967cc5cadffa43f0663
#
_cell.length_a   1.000
_cell.length_b   1.000
_cell.length_c   1.000
_cell.angle_alpha   90.00
_cell.angle_beta   90.00
_cell.angle_gamma   90.00
#
_symmetry.space_group_name_H-M   'P 1'
#
loop_
_entity.id
_entity.type
_entity.pdbx_description
1 polymer ?
#
loop_
_entity_poly.entity_id
_entity_poly.type
_entity_poly.pdbx_seq_one_letter_code
_entity_poly.pdbx_strand_id
1 'polypeptide(L)'
;MLCPDCQRDLPWTQGVQGERKGEFFTLCTAPLWYRDRVRESHHRYKFSGVRAYAEPYATLMSQCVADHLYDRFDIITWIPISRRRLRKRGYDQSQLLAQRIADKLDVPCVRMLKKIRHTKAQSKLKGESERRANVLGAYAVCPDVSVEGRRILLVDDVLTTGATISECARMLLTAGAKQVVCVTLAMSEPKK
;
A
#
# COMPACT_ATOMS: atom_id res chain seq x y z
N MET A 1 -9.15 16.72 7.83
CA MET A 1 -8.71 17.66 6.76
C MET A 1 -7.32 18.17 7.13
N LEU A 2 -6.39 18.29 6.19
CA LEU A 2 -5.09 18.92 6.43
C LEU A 2 -5.26 20.44 6.51
N CYS A 3 -4.52 21.12 7.39
CA CYS A 3 -4.51 22.58 7.41
C CYS A 3 -3.80 23.13 6.15
N PRO A 4 -4.08 24.38 5.72
CA PRO A 4 -3.48 24.96 4.51
C PRO A 4 -1.95 24.93 4.50
N ASP A 5 -1.31 25.18 5.63
CA ASP A 5 0.16 25.13 5.73
C ASP A 5 0.71 23.72 5.54
N CYS A 6 0.06 22.70 6.15
CA CYS A 6 0.42 21.31 5.91
C CYS A 6 0.23 20.91 4.44
N GLN A 7 -0.83 21.38 3.78
CA GLN A 7 -1.05 21.09 2.36
C GLN A 7 0.04 21.71 1.48
N ARG A 8 0.44 22.94 1.75
CA ARG A 8 1.50 23.63 0.98
C ARG A 8 2.87 22.98 1.14
N ASP A 9 3.20 22.51 2.34
CA ASP A 9 4.53 21.99 2.70
C ASP A 9 4.71 20.48 2.42
N LEU A 10 3.68 19.77 1.98
CA LEU A 10 3.81 18.35 1.66
C LEU A 10 4.59 18.15 0.36
N PRO A 11 5.47 17.14 0.29
CA PRO A 11 6.22 16.80 -0.91
C PRO A 11 5.33 16.05 -1.90
N TRP A 12 4.47 16.77 -2.59
CA TRP A 12 3.54 16.20 -3.57
C TRP A 12 4.27 15.55 -4.74
N THR A 13 3.75 14.44 -5.22
CA THR A 13 4.07 13.94 -6.55
C THR A 13 3.28 14.76 -7.58
N GLN A 14 3.86 14.98 -8.76
CA GLN A 14 3.20 15.74 -9.83
C GLN A 14 2.93 14.84 -11.02
N GLY A 15 1.66 14.74 -11.42
CA GLY A 15 1.22 13.95 -12.56
C GLY A 15 1.80 12.53 -12.53
N VAL A 16 2.39 12.10 -13.64
CA VAL A 16 2.98 10.75 -13.79
C VAL A 16 4.19 10.46 -12.89
N GLN A 17 4.77 11.45 -12.22
CA GLN A 17 5.86 11.22 -11.26
C GLN A 17 5.41 10.38 -10.06
N GLY A 18 4.12 10.48 -9.71
CA GLY A 18 3.47 9.67 -8.68
C GLY A 18 3.08 8.27 -9.13
N GLU A 19 3.52 7.85 -10.31
CA GLU A 19 3.16 6.59 -10.92
C GLU A 19 4.37 5.66 -11.08
N ARG A 20 4.16 4.38 -10.84
CA ARG A 20 5.15 3.33 -11.09
C ARG A 20 4.49 2.06 -11.59
N LYS A 21 5.00 1.52 -12.69
CA LYS A 21 4.64 0.20 -13.19
C LYS A 21 5.52 -0.87 -12.54
N GLY A 22 5.02 -2.09 -12.47
CA GLY A 22 5.77 -3.24 -11.96
C GLY A 22 5.49 -4.51 -12.75
N GLU A 23 6.23 -5.56 -12.44
CA GLU A 23 6.13 -6.84 -13.14
C GLU A 23 4.74 -7.50 -12.95
N PHE A 24 4.19 -7.41 -11.73
CA PHE A 24 2.93 -8.07 -11.35
C PHE A 24 1.79 -7.10 -11.01
N PHE A 25 1.98 -5.81 -11.21
CA PHE A 25 0.92 -4.82 -11.07
C PHE A 25 0.97 -3.81 -12.22
N THR A 26 -0.17 -3.43 -12.71
CA THR A 26 -0.28 -2.57 -13.90
C THR A 26 0.20 -1.15 -13.59
N LEU A 27 -0.19 -0.62 -12.43
CA LEU A 27 0.12 0.73 -11.98
C LEU A 27 0.07 0.81 -10.46
N CYS A 28 1.03 1.49 -9.86
CA CYS A 28 0.98 1.93 -8.46
C CYS A 28 1.08 3.45 -8.43
N THR A 29 0.13 4.10 -7.76
CA THR A 29 0.12 5.54 -7.58
C THR A 29 0.35 5.94 -6.13
N ALA A 30 0.91 7.12 -5.91
CA ALA A 30 1.09 7.71 -4.59
C ALA A 30 1.00 9.24 -4.65
N PRO A 31 0.27 9.90 -3.74
CA PRO A 31 0.16 11.36 -3.72
C PRO A 31 1.43 12.06 -3.27
N LEU A 32 2.34 11.38 -2.54
CA LEU A 32 3.46 12.03 -1.87
C LEU A 32 4.80 11.32 -2.14
N TRP A 33 5.88 12.08 -2.09
CA TRP A 33 7.23 11.54 -1.97
C TRP A 33 7.54 11.13 -0.53
N TYR A 34 8.23 9.99 -0.35
CA TYR A 34 8.60 9.46 0.97
C TYR A 34 9.84 10.16 1.51
N ARG A 35 9.69 11.42 1.94
CA ARG A 35 10.77 12.24 2.52
C ARG A 35 10.25 13.16 3.62
N ASP A 36 11.14 13.82 4.32
CA ASP A 36 10.86 14.88 5.28
C ASP A 36 9.71 14.55 6.27
N ARG A 37 8.79 15.46 6.43
CA ARG A 37 7.62 15.35 7.32
C ARG A 37 6.75 14.10 7.03
N VAL A 38 6.69 13.65 5.78
CA VAL A 38 5.94 12.42 5.42
C VAL A 38 6.59 11.20 6.06
N ARG A 39 7.93 11.11 6.03
CA ARG A 39 8.67 10.02 6.68
C ARG A 39 8.50 10.05 8.19
N GLU A 40 8.52 11.22 8.83
CA GLU A 40 8.31 11.37 10.27
C GLU A 40 6.90 10.98 10.70
N SER A 41 5.87 11.54 10.05
CA SER A 41 4.47 11.26 10.37
C SER A 41 4.13 9.78 10.15
N HIS A 42 4.65 9.18 9.07
CA HIS A 42 4.52 7.76 8.81
C HIS A 42 5.22 6.90 9.88
N HIS A 43 6.37 7.33 10.39
CA HIS A 43 7.02 6.64 11.51
C HIS A 43 6.15 6.67 12.77
N ARG A 44 5.57 7.83 13.09
CA ARG A 44 4.62 7.97 14.22
C ARG A 44 3.38 7.10 14.01
N TYR A 45 2.84 7.07 12.79
CA TYR A 45 1.73 6.20 12.42
C TYR A 45 2.06 4.72 12.62
N LYS A 46 3.27 4.28 12.26
CA LYS A 46 3.70 2.87 12.40
C LYS A 46 4.10 2.45 13.81
N PHE A 47 4.72 3.34 14.58
CA PHE A 47 5.45 2.93 15.78
C PHE A 47 5.02 3.65 17.06
N SER A 48 4.37 4.80 16.96
CA SER A 48 3.90 5.55 18.13
C SER A 48 2.38 5.46 18.36
N GLY A 49 1.69 4.57 17.63
CA GLY A 49 0.26 4.31 17.84
C GLY A 49 -0.68 5.44 17.40
N VAL A 50 -0.19 6.43 16.66
CA VAL A 50 -0.98 7.62 16.26
C VAL A 50 -1.91 7.26 15.10
N ARG A 51 -3.00 6.53 15.39
CA ARG A 51 -3.98 6.08 14.40
C ARG A 51 -4.73 7.23 13.72
N ALA A 52 -4.75 8.41 14.34
CA ALA A 52 -5.40 9.61 13.81
C ALA A 52 -4.88 10.01 12.42
N TYR A 53 -3.64 9.64 12.07
CA TYR A 53 -3.11 9.85 10.71
C TYR A 53 -3.84 9.05 9.62
N ALA A 54 -4.57 7.98 9.98
CA ALA A 54 -5.25 7.15 8.98
C ALA A 54 -6.28 7.94 8.16
N GLU A 55 -7.01 8.84 8.79
CA GLU A 55 -8.06 9.61 8.09
C GLU A 55 -7.49 10.61 7.06
N PRO A 56 -6.56 11.53 7.41
CA PRO A 56 -5.96 12.39 6.41
C PRO A 56 -5.19 11.62 5.33
N TYR A 57 -4.51 10.52 5.67
CA TYR A 57 -3.82 9.68 4.69
C TYR A 57 -4.78 9.03 3.71
N ALA A 58 -5.87 8.44 4.20
CA ALA A 58 -6.88 7.83 3.35
C ALA A 58 -7.54 8.87 2.43
N THR A 59 -7.76 10.10 2.91
CA THR A 59 -8.30 11.19 2.07
C THR A 59 -7.37 11.50 0.91
N LEU A 60 -6.07 11.66 1.17
CA LEU A 60 -5.07 11.90 0.12
C LEU A 60 -4.99 10.74 -0.88
N MET A 61 -4.98 9.51 -0.36
CA MET A 61 -4.92 8.31 -1.19
C MET A 61 -6.18 8.12 -2.02
N SER A 62 -7.37 8.40 -1.47
CA SER A 62 -8.63 8.29 -2.20
C SER A 62 -8.71 9.29 -3.36
N GLN A 63 -8.25 10.53 -3.14
CA GLN A 63 -8.17 11.51 -4.22
C GLN A 63 -7.21 11.03 -5.31
N CYS A 64 -6.02 10.56 -4.94
CA CYS A 64 -5.04 10.03 -5.88
C CYS A 64 -5.57 8.81 -6.67
N VAL A 65 -6.37 7.95 -6.03
CA VAL A 65 -7.06 6.83 -6.70
C VAL A 65 -8.08 7.34 -7.72
N ALA A 66 -8.89 8.33 -7.35
CA ALA A 66 -9.88 8.92 -8.26
C ALA A 66 -9.21 9.55 -9.49
N ASP A 67 -8.07 10.23 -9.30
CA ASP A 67 -7.36 10.93 -10.37
C ASP A 67 -6.63 9.98 -11.34
N HIS A 68 -6.09 8.83 -10.85
CA HIS A 68 -5.19 7.98 -11.62
C HIS A 68 -5.69 6.56 -11.89
N LEU A 69 -6.61 6.06 -11.07
CA LEU A 69 -7.06 4.66 -11.09
C LEU A 69 -8.58 4.51 -11.28
N TYR A 70 -9.27 5.57 -11.67
CA TYR A 70 -10.71 5.53 -11.92
C TYR A 70 -11.09 4.35 -12.83
N ASP A 71 -12.13 3.60 -12.45
CA ASP A 71 -12.67 2.42 -13.18
C ASP A 71 -11.64 1.30 -13.46
N ARG A 72 -10.54 1.21 -12.69
CA ARG A 72 -9.53 0.16 -12.87
C ARG A 72 -9.63 -0.99 -11.86
N PHE A 73 -10.58 -0.94 -10.93
CA PHE A 73 -10.78 -1.96 -9.89
C PHE A 73 -12.24 -2.01 -9.44
N ASP A 74 -12.64 -3.13 -8.87
CA ASP A 74 -13.98 -3.43 -8.34
C ASP A 74 -13.94 -3.79 -6.86
N ILE A 75 -12.76 -4.03 -6.30
CA ILE A 75 -12.61 -4.46 -4.92
C ILE A 75 -11.26 -4.01 -4.36
N ILE A 76 -11.24 -3.71 -3.08
CA ILE A 76 -10.06 -3.24 -2.36
C ILE A 76 -9.56 -4.34 -1.42
N THR A 77 -8.25 -4.51 -1.38
CA THR A 77 -7.54 -5.32 -0.39
C THR A 77 -6.27 -4.61 0.07
N TRP A 78 -5.58 -5.16 1.06
CA TRP A 78 -4.38 -4.57 1.62
C TRP A 78 -3.26 -5.58 1.82
N ILE A 79 -2.02 -5.09 1.93
CA ILE A 79 -0.86 -5.90 2.27
C ILE A 79 -0.81 -6.11 3.78
N PRO A 80 -1.05 -7.35 4.28
CA PRO A 80 -1.14 -7.60 5.70
C PRO A 80 0.24 -7.64 6.38
N ILE A 81 0.31 -7.14 7.60
CA ILE A 81 1.49 -7.34 8.45
C ILE A 81 1.47 -8.72 9.12
N SER A 82 2.62 -9.17 9.64
CA SER A 82 2.69 -10.45 10.37
C SER A 82 1.94 -10.38 11.71
N ARG A 83 1.43 -11.52 12.19
CA ARG A 83 0.77 -11.64 13.51
C ARG A 83 1.63 -11.07 14.65
N ARG A 84 2.96 -11.27 14.60
CA ARG A 84 3.90 -10.70 15.58
C ARG A 84 3.89 -9.17 15.55
N ARG A 85 3.91 -8.56 14.36
CA ARG A 85 3.85 -7.09 14.22
C ARG A 85 2.49 -6.55 14.63
N LEU A 86 1.41 -7.25 14.29
CA LEU A 86 0.05 -6.89 14.68
C LEU A 86 -0.08 -6.85 16.21
N ARG A 87 0.38 -7.90 16.91
CA ARG A 87 0.38 -7.94 18.39
C ARG A 87 1.19 -6.82 19.01
N LYS A 88 2.37 -6.51 18.44
CA LYS A 88 3.23 -5.43 18.95
C LYS A 88 2.66 -4.04 18.69
N ARG A 89 2.02 -3.83 17.53
CA ARG A 89 1.54 -2.52 17.07
C ARG A 89 0.09 -2.24 17.49
N GLY A 90 -0.70 -3.29 17.71
CA GLY A 90 -2.11 -3.23 18.05
C GLY A 90 -3.05 -2.98 16.86
N TYR A 91 -2.52 -2.75 15.66
CA TYR A 91 -3.29 -2.57 14.42
C TYR A 91 -2.45 -2.84 13.18
N ASP A 92 -3.14 -3.10 12.07
CA ASP A 92 -2.55 -3.18 10.73
C ASP A 92 -2.79 -1.85 10.02
N GLN A 93 -1.71 -1.12 9.73
CA GLN A 93 -1.79 0.22 9.15
C GLN A 93 -2.39 0.21 7.73
N SER A 94 -2.03 -0.78 6.90
CA SER A 94 -2.52 -0.88 5.54
C SER A 94 -3.98 -1.29 5.50
N GLN A 95 -4.44 -2.15 6.46
CA GLN A 95 -5.86 -2.46 6.66
C GLN A 95 -6.66 -1.20 7.01
N LEU A 96 -6.17 -0.41 7.96
CA LEU A 96 -6.86 0.80 8.40
C LEU A 96 -7.00 1.83 7.29
N LEU A 97 -5.98 1.96 6.43
CA LEU A 97 -6.05 2.79 5.23
C LEU A 97 -7.05 2.23 4.21
N ALA A 98 -6.96 0.94 3.90
CA ALA A 98 -7.83 0.28 2.92
C ALA A 98 -9.32 0.40 3.26
N GLN A 99 -9.68 0.19 4.53
CA GLN A 99 -11.06 0.35 5.00
C GLN A 99 -11.58 1.77 4.80
N ARG A 100 -10.78 2.79 5.19
CA ARG A 100 -11.18 4.20 5.01
C ARG A 100 -11.26 4.64 3.54
N ILE A 101 -10.37 4.11 2.69
CA ILE A 101 -10.43 4.35 1.24
C ILE A 101 -11.70 3.73 0.68
N ALA A 102 -12.04 2.51 1.09
CA ALA A 102 -13.24 1.81 0.68
C ALA A 102 -14.52 2.57 1.05
N ASP A 103 -14.59 3.06 2.29
CA ASP A 103 -15.72 3.89 2.77
C ASP A 103 -15.87 5.18 1.94
N LYS A 104 -14.74 5.81 1.54
CA LYS A 104 -14.76 7.06 0.75
C LYS A 104 -15.11 6.86 -0.72
N LEU A 105 -14.79 5.70 -1.29
CA LEU A 105 -15.00 5.39 -2.70
C LEU A 105 -16.24 4.52 -2.94
N ASP A 106 -16.93 4.11 -1.86
CA ASP A 106 -18.07 3.18 -1.89
C ASP A 106 -17.75 1.86 -2.64
N VAL A 107 -16.59 1.26 -2.31
CA VAL A 107 -16.10 0.02 -2.93
C VAL A 107 -15.87 -1.05 -1.87
N PRO A 108 -16.24 -2.32 -2.10
CA PRO A 108 -16.02 -3.39 -1.14
C PRO A 108 -14.54 -3.54 -0.74
N CYS A 109 -14.28 -3.73 0.56
CA CYS A 109 -12.95 -3.99 1.11
C CYS A 109 -12.90 -5.37 1.75
N VAL A 110 -12.09 -6.28 1.19
CA VAL A 110 -12.02 -7.67 1.63
C VAL A 110 -10.59 -8.09 1.90
N ARG A 111 -10.38 -8.86 2.96
CA ARG A 111 -9.08 -9.45 3.26
C ARG A 111 -8.79 -10.62 2.32
N MET A 112 -8.01 -10.38 1.27
CA MET A 112 -7.63 -11.42 0.30
C MET A 112 -6.29 -12.07 0.61
N LEU A 113 -5.42 -11.41 1.36
CA LEU A 113 -4.07 -11.86 1.62
C LEU A 113 -3.81 -12.15 3.10
N LYS A 114 -2.96 -13.15 3.37
CA LYS A 114 -2.38 -13.43 4.68
C LYS A 114 -0.86 -13.52 4.58
N LYS A 115 -0.16 -12.99 5.59
CA LYS A 115 1.28 -13.16 5.71
C LYS A 115 1.57 -14.46 6.43
N ILE A 116 2.17 -15.42 5.72
CA ILE A 116 2.40 -16.79 6.21
C ILE A 116 3.82 -16.98 6.78
N ARG A 117 4.78 -16.13 6.40
CA ARG A 117 6.17 -16.21 6.87
C ARG A 117 6.61 -14.87 7.49
N HIS A 118 7.34 -14.96 8.60
CA HIS A 118 7.99 -13.78 9.18
C HIS A 118 9.13 -13.30 8.28
N THR A 119 9.21 -12.01 8.04
CA THR A 119 10.25 -11.37 7.21
C THR A 119 10.98 -10.31 8.02
N LYS A 120 12.26 -10.10 7.74
CA LYS A 120 13.00 -8.94 8.26
C LYS A 120 12.31 -7.64 7.87
N ALA A 121 12.50 -6.58 8.63
CA ALA A 121 11.98 -5.27 8.23
C ALA A 121 12.68 -4.81 6.94
N GLN A 122 11.90 -4.41 5.93
CA GLN A 122 12.44 -3.98 4.63
C GLN A 122 13.40 -2.78 4.74
N SER A 123 13.19 -1.92 5.76
CA SER A 123 14.10 -0.80 6.07
C SER A 123 15.48 -1.20 6.55
N LYS A 124 15.67 -2.47 6.97
CA LYS A 124 16.95 -3.02 7.44
C LYS A 124 17.74 -3.73 6.34
N LEU A 125 17.18 -3.83 5.12
CA LEU A 125 17.77 -4.57 4.01
C LEU A 125 18.43 -3.62 3.02
N LYS A 126 19.62 -4.01 2.56
CA LYS A 126 20.42 -3.25 1.59
C LYS A 126 20.14 -3.80 0.18
N GLY A 127 19.65 -2.93 -0.69
CA GLY A 127 19.44 -3.28 -2.09
C GLY A 127 18.09 -3.96 -2.41
N GLU A 128 17.79 -4.01 -3.69
CA GLU A 128 16.52 -4.50 -4.23
C GLU A 128 16.44 -6.03 -4.20
N SER A 129 17.52 -6.70 -4.59
CA SER A 129 17.62 -8.17 -4.60
C SER A 129 17.36 -8.77 -3.22
N GLU A 130 17.99 -8.24 -2.18
CA GLU A 130 17.76 -8.69 -0.79
C GLU A 130 16.33 -8.47 -0.33
N ARG A 131 15.72 -7.36 -0.72
CA ARG A 131 14.30 -7.07 -0.41
C ARG A 131 13.35 -8.00 -1.13
N ARG A 132 13.62 -8.34 -2.39
CA ARG A 132 12.84 -9.34 -3.15
C ARG A 132 12.95 -10.73 -2.52
N ALA A 133 14.14 -11.21 -2.24
CA ALA A 133 14.38 -12.50 -1.60
C ALA A 133 13.71 -12.61 -0.23
N ASN A 134 13.70 -11.53 0.55
CA ASN A 134 13.07 -11.49 1.87
C ASN A 134 11.54 -11.69 1.84
N VAL A 135 10.85 -11.26 0.78
CA VAL A 135 9.37 -11.32 0.71
C VAL A 135 8.84 -12.47 -0.15
N LEU A 136 9.68 -13.09 -0.99
CA LEU A 136 9.30 -14.20 -1.85
C LEU A 136 8.70 -15.34 -1.02
N GLY A 137 7.48 -15.78 -1.35
CA GLY A 137 6.73 -16.81 -0.62
C GLY A 137 6.32 -16.42 0.82
N ALA A 138 6.32 -15.13 1.14
CA ALA A 138 5.91 -14.68 2.48
C ALA A 138 4.40 -14.41 2.61
N TYR A 139 3.67 -14.42 1.51
CA TYR A 139 2.24 -14.15 1.44
C TYR A 139 1.50 -15.29 0.75
N ALA A 140 0.24 -15.45 1.09
CA ALA A 140 -0.69 -16.37 0.43
C ALA A 140 -2.08 -15.73 0.35
N VAL A 141 -2.86 -16.13 -0.64
CA VAL A 141 -4.29 -15.77 -0.72
C VAL A 141 -5.05 -16.51 0.39
N CYS A 142 -6.05 -15.87 0.97
CA CYS A 142 -6.94 -16.47 1.95
C CYS A 142 -7.84 -17.52 1.26
N PRO A 143 -8.01 -18.73 1.83
CA PRO A 143 -8.74 -19.82 1.15
C PRO A 143 -10.24 -19.52 0.95
N ASP A 144 -10.83 -18.71 1.84
CA ASP A 144 -12.27 -18.47 1.89
C ASP A 144 -12.70 -17.26 1.02
N VAL A 145 -11.79 -16.76 0.13
CA VAL A 145 -12.07 -15.58 -0.70
C VAL A 145 -11.76 -15.88 -2.16
N SER A 146 -12.75 -15.69 -3.03
CA SER A 146 -12.55 -15.76 -4.48
C SER A 146 -11.93 -14.48 -5.00
N VAL A 147 -10.81 -14.61 -5.67
CA VAL A 147 -10.12 -13.51 -6.41
C VAL A 147 -10.26 -13.65 -7.92
N GLU A 148 -10.84 -14.77 -8.40
CA GLU A 148 -11.00 -15.11 -9.80
C GLU A 148 -11.71 -14.01 -10.56
N GLY A 149 -11.12 -13.55 -11.67
CA GLY A 149 -11.66 -12.52 -12.54
C GLY A 149 -11.73 -11.10 -11.95
N ARG A 150 -11.34 -10.89 -10.69
CA ARG A 150 -11.44 -9.58 -10.02
C ARG A 150 -10.37 -8.60 -10.48
N ARG A 151 -10.76 -7.33 -10.62
CA ARG A 151 -9.84 -6.19 -10.72
C ARG A 151 -9.63 -5.64 -9.32
N ILE A 152 -8.41 -5.65 -8.82
CA ILE A 152 -8.10 -5.44 -7.40
C ILE A 152 -7.29 -4.17 -7.21
N LEU A 153 -7.71 -3.31 -6.27
CA LEU A 153 -6.89 -2.24 -5.71
C LEU A 153 -6.16 -2.77 -4.46
N LEU A 154 -4.84 -2.88 -4.57
CA LEU A 154 -3.96 -3.30 -3.47
C LEU A 154 -3.41 -2.08 -2.73
N VAL A 155 -3.69 -1.98 -1.43
CA VAL A 155 -3.31 -0.85 -0.57
C VAL A 155 -2.11 -1.20 0.29
N ASP A 156 -1.11 -0.31 0.31
CA ASP A 156 0.02 -0.36 1.26
C ASP A 156 0.34 1.07 1.74
N ASP A 157 1.27 1.19 2.69
CA ASP A 157 1.64 2.49 3.24
C ASP A 157 2.75 3.21 2.43
N VAL A 158 3.78 2.50 1.99
CA VAL A 158 4.92 3.11 1.26
C VAL A 158 5.48 2.19 0.19
N LEU A 159 5.62 2.71 -1.01
CA LEU A 159 6.35 2.08 -2.11
C LEU A 159 7.82 2.50 -2.09
N THR A 160 8.72 1.57 -1.79
CA THR A 160 10.17 1.78 -1.93
C THR A 160 10.69 1.09 -3.20
N THR A 161 11.12 -0.16 -3.11
CA THR A 161 11.53 -0.97 -4.27
C THR A 161 10.36 -1.66 -4.97
N GLY A 162 9.17 -1.68 -4.36
CA GLY A 162 8.02 -2.42 -4.89
C GLY A 162 8.02 -3.92 -4.58
N ALA A 163 9.08 -4.46 -3.97
CA ALA A 163 9.21 -5.90 -3.75
C ALA A 163 8.01 -6.53 -3.02
N THR A 164 7.50 -5.88 -1.98
CA THR A 164 6.34 -6.39 -1.22
C THR A 164 5.06 -6.32 -2.04
N ILE A 165 4.81 -5.21 -2.71
CA ILE A 165 3.65 -5.02 -3.59
C ILE A 165 3.68 -6.04 -4.73
N SER A 166 4.83 -6.20 -5.38
CA SER A 166 5.04 -7.14 -6.48
C SER A 166 4.75 -8.58 -6.05
N GLU A 167 5.24 -9.02 -4.90
CA GLU A 167 4.98 -10.38 -4.39
C GLU A 167 3.48 -10.58 -4.05
N CYS A 168 2.83 -9.61 -3.42
CA CYS A 168 1.41 -9.69 -3.12
C CYS A 168 0.55 -9.69 -4.40
N ALA A 169 0.88 -8.84 -5.37
CA ALA A 169 0.20 -8.80 -6.66
C ALA A 169 0.40 -10.12 -7.43
N ARG A 170 1.62 -10.68 -7.44
CA ARG A 170 1.90 -11.99 -8.03
C ARG A 170 1.00 -13.07 -7.43
N MET A 171 0.85 -13.12 -6.10
CA MET A 171 -0.02 -14.10 -5.44
C MET A 171 -1.50 -13.94 -5.85
N LEU A 172 -2.00 -12.71 -5.97
CA LEU A 172 -3.35 -12.44 -6.43
C LEU A 172 -3.56 -12.86 -7.89
N LEU A 173 -2.63 -12.52 -8.79
CA LEU A 173 -2.69 -12.92 -10.20
C LEU A 173 -2.59 -14.43 -10.36
N THR A 174 -1.71 -15.12 -9.61
CA THR A 174 -1.60 -16.58 -9.62
C THR A 174 -2.89 -17.26 -9.15
N ALA A 175 -3.68 -16.58 -8.29
CA ALA A 175 -4.98 -17.07 -7.83
C ALA A 175 -6.15 -16.64 -8.74
N GLY A 176 -5.89 -16.13 -9.95
CA GLY A 176 -6.89 -15.83 -10.97
C GLY A 176 -7.40 -14.38 -11.00
N ALA A 177 -6.78 -13.44 -10.28
CA ALA A 177 -7.16 -12.04 -10.42
C ALA A 177 -6.91 -11.56 -11.86
N LYS A 178 -7.85 -10.79 -12.42
CA LYS A 178 -7.76 -10.23 -13.77
C LYS A 178 -6.73 -9.11 -13.86
N GLN A 179 -6.65 -8.29 -12.83
CA GLN A 179 -5.78 -7.12 -12.78
C GLN A 179 -5.48 -6.74 -11.33
N VAL A 180 -4.28 -6.23 -11.09
CA VAL A 180 -3.91 -5.59 -9.84
C VAL A 180 -3.37 -4.18 -10.13
N VAL A 181 -4.00 -3.17 -9.55
CA VAL A 181 -3.51 -1.80 -9.43
C VAL A 181 -3.24 -1.50 -7.96
N CYS A 182 -2.40 -0.52 -7.67
CA CYS A 182 -1.94 -0.27 -6.32
C CYS A 182 -2.03 1.21 -5.95
N VAL A 183 -2.23 1.48 -4.66
CA VAL A 183 -2.08 2.81 -4.10
C VAL A 183 -1.27 2.75 -2.81
N THR A 184 -0.36 3.71 -2.63
CA THR A 184 0.39 3.92 -1.38
C THR A 184 0.31 5.38 -0.96
N LEU A 185 0.49 5.67 0.32
CA LEU A 185 0.55 7.05 0.81
C LEU A 185 1.71 7.81 0.17
N ALA A 186 2.86 7.15 0.06
CA ALA A 186 4.05 7.76 -0.48
C ALA A 186 4.93 6.76 -1.22
N MET A 187 5.77 7.26 -2.14
CA MET A 187 6.78 6.46 -2.81
C MET A 187 8.17 7.10 -2.71
N SER A 188 9.20 6.25 -2.74
CA SER A 188 10.58 6.72 -2.83
C SER A 188 10.85 7.33 -4.20
N GLU A 189 11.61 8.41 -4.23
CA GLU A 189 12.09 9.00 -5.48
C GLU A 189 12.88 7.95 -6.30
N PRO A 190 12.80 8.01 -7.64
CA PRO A 190 13.67 7.21 -8.49
C PRO A 190 15.14 7.48 -8.14
N LYS A 191 15.94 6.44 -8.07
CA LYS A 191 17.39 6.63 -7.97
C LYS A 191 17.88 7.25 -9.29
N LYS A 192 18.55 8.39 -9.16
CA LYS A 192 19.32 8.95 -10.27
C LYS A 192 20.43 8.01 -10.69
#